data_b3f211273ddebe0a7af49be1db601159
#
_entry.id   b3f211273ddebe0a7af49be1db601159
#
_cell.length_a   1.000
_cell.length_b   1.000
_cell.length_c   1.000
_cell.angle_alpha   90.00
_cell.angle_beta   90.00
_cell.angle_gamma   90.00
#
_symmetry.space_group_name_H-M   'P 1'
#
loop_
_entity.id
_entity.type
_entity.pdbx_description
1 polymer ?
#
loop_
_entity_poly.entity_id
_entity_poly.type
_entity_poly.pdbx_seq_one_letter_code
_entity_poly.pdbx_strand_id
1 'polypeptide(L)'
;MISLRDPRVRPVVTTSVTLGFAVGVFAILFGVGAVGAGASTAQACAMSLLVFTGASQLSAVAVIAGGGSFGSALGGALVLAARNAVFGLTMSRRLTGRLPIRLIAAQLTIDESTAMATAQQDPELQRVAFWITGISVYVFWNLGTLVGALAGNAIDPKRFGLDAAIPSAFVAVLWPHLSTRRGRQAMAVGAALCVVSIPFVPIGVPVLLSSLAILVALPAPRADELGEDDHVVGELPA
;
A
#
# COMPACT_ATOMS: atom_id res chain seq x y z
N MET A 1 23.88 -16.52 -7.84
CA MET A 1 23.30 -16.12 -6.52
C MET A 1 24.33 -15.30 -5.77
N ILE A 2 23.98 -14.06 -5.46
CA ILE A 2 24.87 -13.19 -4.66
C ILE A 2 24.98 -13.77 -3.24
N SER A 3 26.19 -13.78 -2.67
CA SER A 3 26.41 -14.27 -1.32
C SER A 3 25.91 -13.23 -0.31
N LEU A 4 25.28 -13.67 0.79
CA LEU A 4 24.93 -12.78 1.91
C LEU A 4 26.16 -12.10 2.54
N ARG A 5 27.38 -12.57 2.23
CA ARG A 5 28.64 -11.95 2.65
C ARG A 5 29.13 -10.85 1.70
N ASP A 6 28.46 -10.65 0.54
CA ASP A 6 28.79 -9.55 -0.38
C ASP A 6 28.59 -8.20 0.34
N PRO A 7 29.61 -7.33 0.33
CA PRO A 7 29.53 -6.02 0.99
C PRO A 7 28.32 -5.18 0.54
N ARG A 8 27.83 -5.39 -0.69
CA ARG A 8 26.66 -4.68 -1.26
C ARG A 8 25.33 -5.13 -0.65
N VAL A 9 25.26 -6.34 -0.10
CA VAL A 9 24.05 -6.90 0.50
C VAL A 9 23.79 -6.34 1.88
N ARG A 10 24.83 -6.09 2.67
CA ARG A 10 24.70 -5.59 4.05
C ARG A 10 23.88 -4.29 4.18
N PRO A 11 24.13 -3.23 3.38
CA PRO A 11 23.31 -2.02 3.42
C PRO A 11 21.84 -2.31 3.09
N VAL A 12 21.58 -3.16 2.09
CA VAL A 12 20.22 -3.55 1.70
C VAL A 12 19.50 -4.24 2.85
N VAL A 13 20.15 -5.20 3.51
CA VAL A 13 19.59 -5.90 4.68
C VAL A 13 19.28 -4.92 5.81
N THR A 14 20.23 -4.07 6.17
CA THR A 14 20.05 -3.11 7.26
C THR A 14 18.88 -2.17 6.98
N THR A 15 18.84 -1.58 5.78
CA THR A 15 17.74 -0.68 5.38
C THR A 15 16.40 -1.41 5.37
N SER A 16 16.34 -2.63 4.83
CA SER A 16 15.12 -3.44 4.78
C SER A 16 14.57 -3.77 6.16
N VAL A 17 15.44 -4.16 7.09
CA VAL A 17 15.04 -4.51 8.46
C VAL A 17 14.60 -3.25 9.23
N THR A 18 15.34 -2.15 9.10
CA THR A 18 14.98 -0.87 9.73
C THR A 18 13.63 -0.36 9.19
N LEU A 19 13.42 -0.44 7.88
CA LEU A 19 12.14 -0.08 7.25
C LEU A 19 11.02 -0.99 7.76
N GLY A 20 11.25 -2.31 7.80
CA GLY A 20 10.27 -3.26 8.31
C GLY A 20 9.88 -2.97 9.76
N PHE A 21 10.84 -2.66 10.61
CA PHE A 21 10.59 -2.26 11.99
C PHE A 21 9.78 -0.96 12.08
N ALA A 22 10.14 0.08 11.32
CA ALA A 22 9.42 1.34 11.29
C ALA A 22 7.96 1.16 10.84
N VAL A 23 7.73 0.37 9.77
CA VAL A 23 6.39 0.03 9.29
C VAL A 23 5.62 -0.82 10.32
N GLY A 24 6.32 -1.71 11.04
CA GLY A 24 5.74 -2.50 12.12
C GLY A 24 5.21 -1.65 13.29
N VAL A 25 5.82 -0.51 13.57
CA VAL A 25 5.29 0.45 14.55
C VAL A 25 3.92 1.00 14.12
N PHE A 26 3.74 1.26 12.82
CA PHE A 26 2.43 1.65 12.29
C PHE A 26 1.39 0.53 12.41
N ALA A 27 1.80 -0.72 12.35
CA ALA A 27 0.89 -1.84 12.52
C ALA A 27 0.27 -1.93 13.92
N ILE A 28 0.91 -1.35 14.94
CA ILE A 28 0.32 -1.20 16.27
C ILE A 28 -0.98 -0.39 16.18
N LEU A 29 -0.96 0.70 15.40
CA LEU A 29 -2.14 1.55 15.18
C LEU A 29 -3.25 0.78 14.45
N PHE A 30 -2.89 -0.06 13.47
CA PHE A 30 -3.84 -0.94 12.80
C PHE A 30 -4.49 -1.92 13.81
N GLY A 31 -3.68 -2.58 14.65
CA GLY A 31 -4.17 -3.50 15.66
C GLY A 31 -5.14 -2.86 16.66
N VAL A 32 -4.76 -1.70 17.22
CA VAL A 32 -5.62 -0.89 18.12
C VAL A 32 -6.90 -0.46 17.40
N GLY A 33 -6.78 0.07 16.17
CA GLY A 33 -7.91 0.54 15.38
C GLY A 33 -8.89 -0.57 15.01
N ALA A 34 -8.38 -1.75 14.65
CA ALA A 34 -9.22 -2.91 14.30
C ALA A 34 -10.07 -3.36 15.50
N VAL A 35 -9.45 -3.48 16.68
CA VAL A 35 -10.17 -3.84 17.90
C VAL A 35 -11.14 -2.72 18.30
N GLY A 36 -10.74 -1.47 18.20
CA GLY A 36 -11.61 -0.31 18.44
C GLY A 36 -12.82 -0.22 17.49
N ALA A 37 -12.69 -0.78 16.29
CA ALA A 37 -13.79 -0.94 15.32
C ALA A 37 -14.65 -2.19 15.56
N GLY A 38 -14.39 -2.95 16.63
CA GLY A 38 -15.18 -4.13 17.04
C GLY A 38 -14.63 -5.48 16.57
N ALA A 39 -13.46 -5.53 15.96
CA ALA A 39 -12.81 -6.80 15.60
C ALA A 39 -12.23 -7.46 16.86
N SER A 40 -12.27 -8.79 16.92
CA SER A 40 -11.50 -9.54 17.90
C SER A 40 -10.01 -9.50 17.57
N THR A 41 -9.13 -9.76 18.55
CA THR A 41 -7.68 -9.91 18.30
C THR A 41 -7.39 -10.93 17.20
N ALA A 42 -8.11 -12.07 17.20
CA ALA A 42 -7.94 -13.10 16.19
C ALA A 42 -8.31 -12.60 14.78
N GLN A 43 -9.39 -11.82 14.65
CA GLN A 43 -9.80 -11.23 13.38
C GLN A 43 -8.78 -10.19 12.88
N ALA A 44 -8.28 -9.32 13.78
CA ALA A 44 -7.24 -8.36 13.44
C ALA A 44 -5.95 -9.06 12.94
N CYS A 45 -5.51 -10.11 13.64
CA CYS A 45 -4.35 -10.89 13.24
C CYS A 45 -4.58 -11.66 11.92
N ALA A 46 -5.76 -12.27 11.74
CA ALA A 46 -6.10 -12.95 10.49
C ALA A 46 -6.10 -11.99 9.30
N MET A 47 -6.68 -10.80 9.47
CA MET A 47 -6.65 -9.75 8.46
C MET A 47 -5.21 -9.31 8.15
N SER A 48 -4.36 -9.16 9.17
CA SER A 48 -2.95 -8.81 9.02
C SER A 48 -2.17 -9.87 8.22
N LEU A 49 -2.35 -11.15 8.56
CA LEU A 49 -1.65 -12.27 7.93
C LEU A 49 -2.09 -12.48 6.47
N LEU A 50 -3.40 -12.37 6.19
CA LEU A 50 -3.96 -12.78 4.89
C LEU A 50 -4.04 -11.64 3.89
N VAL A 51 -4.35 -10.41 4.34
CA VAL A 51 -4.53 -9.27 3.43
C VAL A 51 -3.23 -8.52 3.20
N PHE A 52 -2.45 -8.26 4.21
CA PHE A 52 -1.10 -7.66 4.19
C PHE A 52 -0.90 -6.54 3.14
N THR A 53 -1.74 -5.51 3.18
CA THR A 53 -1.68 -4.38 2.23
C THR A 53 -1.57 -3.02 2.91
N GLY A 54 -1.47 -2.97 4.23
CA GLY A 54 -1.31 -1.75 5.02
C GLY A 54 -2.45 -0.75 4.84
N ALA A 55 -2.33 0.13 3.86
CA ALA A 55 -3.28 1.23 3.65
C ALA A 55 -4.73 0.77 3.41
N SER A 56 -4.96 -0.33 2.68
CA SER A 56 -6.31 -0.85 2.46
C SER A 56 -6.92 -1.42 3.74
N GLN A 57 -6.10 -2.04 4.60
CA GLN A 57 -6.51 -2.52 5.92
C GLN A 57 -6.92 -1.36 6.83
N LEU A 58 -6.08 -0.30 6.90
CA LEU A 58 -6.38 0.91 7.68
C LEU A 58 -7.64 1.61 7.16
N SER A 59 -7.83 1.68 5.82
CA SER A 59 -9.03 2.26 5.21
C SER A 59 -10.28 1.47 5.59
N ALA A 60 -10.24 0.14 5.50
CA ALA A 60 -11.38 -0.70 5.87
C ALA A 60 -11.76 -0.51 7.35
N VAL A 61 -10.77 -0.51 8.24
CA VAL A 61 -10.98 -0.27 9.67
C VAL A 61 -11.56 1.12 9.92
N ALA A 62 -11.03 2.16 9.26
CA ALA A 62 -11.54 3.52 9.42
C ALA A 62 -13.00 3.66 8.98
N VAL A 63 -13.40 3.04 7.86
CA VAL A 63 -14.79 3.05 7.38
C VAL A 63 -15.73 2.33 8.37
N ILE A 64 -15.33 1.16 8.88
CA ILE A 64 -16.13 0.41 9.87
C ILE A 64 -16.22 1.18 11.19
N ALA A 65 -15.11 1.74 11.69
CA ALA A 65 -15.09 2.55 12.91
C ALA A 65 -15.97 3.80 12.80
N GLY A 66 -16.08 4.37 11.60
CA GLY A 66 -16.99 5.48 11.29
C GLY A 66 -18.47 5.09 11.14
N GLY A 67 -18.83 3.80 11.29
CA GLY A 67 -20.20 3.30 11.12
C GLY A 67 -20.58 3.00 9.66
N GLY A 68 -19.60 2.92 8.76
CA GLY A 68 -19.81 2.53 7.36
C GLY A 68 -20.13 1.05 7.19
N SER A 69 -20.74 0.71 6.06
CA SER A 69 -21.08 -0.67 5.73
C SER A 69 -19.85 -1.50 5.36
N PHE A 70 -19.94 -2.83 5.51
CA PHE A 70 -18.90 -3.76 5.05
C PHE A 70 -18.61 -3.60 3.54
N GLY A 71 -19.66 -3.37 2.72
CA GLY A 71 -19.51 -3.14 1.28
C GLY A 71 -18.68 -1.89 0.97
N SER A 72 -18.94 -0.78 1.69
CA SER A 72 -18.15 0.45 1.53
C SER A 72 -16.70 0.27 1.98
N ALA A 73 -16.48 -0.43 3.09
CA ALA A 73 -15.14 -0.74 3.60
C ALA A 73 -14.36 -1.61 2.60
N LEU A 74 -14.99 -2.67 2.09
CA LEU A 74 -14.40 -3.56 1.09
C LEU A 74 -14.08 -2.82 -0.22
N GLY A 75 -15.02 -1.99 -0.71
CA GLY A 75 -14.82 -1.20 -1.93
C GLY A 75 -13.62 -0.27 -1.81
N GLY A 76 -13.52 0.50 -0.72
CA GLY A 76 -12.38 1.37 -0.45
C GLY A 76 -11.06 0.61 -0.33
N ALA A 77 -11.07 -0.52 0.36
CA ALA A 77 -9.92 -1.38 0.49
C ALA A 77 -9.44 -1.94 -0.86
N LEU A 78 -10.37 -2.38 -1.72
CA LEU A 78 -10.04 -2.91 -3.06
C LEU A 78 -9.44 -1.84 -3.97
N VAL A 79 -9.97 -0.62 -3.96
CA VAL A 79 -9.38 0.50 -4.73
C VAL A 79 -7.95 0.77 -4.29
N LEU A 80 -7.69 0.81 -2.98
CA LEU A 80 -6.32 1.00 -2.47
C LEU A 80 -5.41 -0.20 -2.74
N ALA A 81 -5.95 -1.42 -2.71
CA ALA A 81 -5.19 -2.63 -3.01
C ALA A 81 -4.89 -2.79 -4.51
N ALA A 82 -5.66 -2.15 -5.40
CA ALA A 82 -5.45 -2.24 -6.86
C ALA A 82 -4.04 -1.82 -7.29
N ARG A 83 -3.39 -0.89 -6.56
CA ARG A 83 -1.99 -0.52 -6.80
C ARG A 83 -1.03 -1.71 -6.69
N ASN A 84 -1.32 -2.70 -5.83
CA ASN A 84 -0.49 -3.89 -5.68
C ASN A 84 -0.50 -4.76 -6.96
N ALA A 85 -1.54 -4.67 -7.80
CA ALA A 85 -1.57 -5.32 -9.11
C ALA A 85 -0.50 -4.72 -10.04
N VAL A 86 -0.33 -3.39 -10.04
CA VAL A 86 0.72 -2.71 -10.81
C VAL A 86 2.11 -3.12 -10.32
N PHE A 87 2.29 -3.19 -8.99
CA PHE A 87 3.54 -3.68 -8.41
C PHE A 87 3.81 -5.13 -8.78
N GLY A 88 2.76 -5.97 -8.75
CA GLY A 88 2.83 -7.37 -9.18
C GLY A 88 3.28 -7.51 -10.65
N LEU A 89 2.76 -6.69 -11.56
CA LEU A 89 3.20 -6.65 -12.95
C LEU A 89 4.69 -6.27 -13.06
N THR A 90 5.11 -5.25 -12.32
CA THR A 90 6.52 -4.80 -12.28
C THR A 90 7.45 -5.89 -11.76
N MET A 91 7.04 -6.59 -10.70
CA MET A 91 7.85 -7.64 -10.07
C MET A 91 7.77 -8.98 -10.80
N SER A 92 6.71 -9.28 -11.53
CA SER A 92 6.50 -10.56 -12.20
C SER A 92 7.63 -10.95 -13.16
N ARG A 93 8.24 -9.96 -13.81
CA ARG A 93 9.38 -10.16 -14.72
C ARG A 93 10.70 -10.42 -13.99
N ARG A 94 10.80 -10.06 -12.71
CA ARG A 94 12.01 -10.15 -11.87
C ARG A 94 11.99 -11.34 -10.94
N LEU A 95 10.79 -11.77 -10.51
CA LEU A 95 10.56 -12.85 -9.55
C LEU A 95 10.03 -14.09 -10.28
N THR A 96 10.94 -14.85 -10.84
CA THR A 96 10.64 -16.11 -11.51
C THR A 96 10.76 -17.27 -10.53
N GLY A 97 9.97 -18.34 -10.73
CA GLY A 97 10.04 -19.52 -9.87
C GLY A 97 8.82 -20.43 -10.00
N ARG A 98 8.81 -21.48 -9.18
CA ARG A 98 7.67 -22.40 -9.06
C ARG A 98 6.46 -21.70 -8.45
N LEU A 99 5.25 -22.18 -8.73
CA LEU A 99 4.00 -21.57 -8.26
C LEU A 99 3.99 -21.21 -6.76
N PRO A 100 4.42 -22.07 -5.81
CA PRO A 100 4.43 -21.70 -4.40
C PRO A 100 5.29 -20.45 -4.10
N ILE A 101 6.48 -20.34 -4.72
CA ILE A 101 7.36 -19.19 -4.56
C ILE A 101 6.71 -17.92 -5.12
N ARG A 102 6.02 -18.04 -6.26
CA ARG A 102 5.30 -16.92 -6.88
C ARG A 102 4.12 -16.47 -6.03
N LEU A 103 3.40 -17.39 -5.37
CA LEU A 103 2.31 -17.03 -4.45
C LEU A 103 2.83 -16.31 -3.21
N ILE A 104 3.94 -16.77 -2.62
CA ILE A 104 4.59 -16.06 -1.50
C ILE A 104 5.09 -14.69 -1.97
N ALA A 105 5.69 -14.60 -3.15
CA ALA A 105 6.12 -13.32 -3.71
C ALA A 105 4.93 -12.37 -3.92
N ALA A 106 3.80 -12.86 -4.42
CA ALA A 106 2.59 -12.05 -4.57
C ALA A 106 2.09 -11.50 -3.22
N GLN A 107 2.09 -12.33 -2.17
CA GLN A 107 1.75 -11.90 -0.81
C GLN A 107 2.70 -10.83 -0.27
N LEU A 108 3.99 -10.91 -0.60
CA LEU A 108 5.01 -9.96 -0.15
C LEU A 108 5.19 -8.77 -1.08
N THR A 109 4.38 -8.66 -2.16
CA THR A 109 4.42 -7.54 -3.10
C THR A 109 3.62 -6.37 -2.53
N ILE A 110 4.33 -5.47 -1.89
CA ILE A 110 3.84 -4.24 -1.27
C ILE A 110 4.68 -3.04 -1.72
N ASP A 111 4.30 -1.85 -1.30
CA ASP A 111 5.00 -0.61 -1.64
C ASP A 111 6.48 -0.68 -1.30
N GLU A 112 6.81 -1.10 -0.08
CA GLU A 112 8.16 -1.12 0.47
C GLU A 112 9.05 -2.15 -0.23
N SER A 113 8.56 -3.37 -0.43
CA SER A 113 9.33 -4.43 -1.09
C SER A 113 9.59 -4.11 -2.57
N THR A 114 8.60 -3.50 -3.22
CA THR A 114 8.72 -3.05 -4.62
C THR A 114 9.68 -1.88 -4.74
N ALA A 115 9.57 -0.87 -3.88
CA ALA A 115 10.44 0.30 -3.88
C ALA A 115 11.90 -0.09 -3.63
N MET A 116 12.15 -0.92 -2.61
CA MET A 116 13.49 -1.38 -2.28
C MET A 116 14.12 -2.22 -3.39
N ALA A 117 13.32 -3.07 -4.06
CA ALA A 117 13.80 -3.85 -5.20
C ALA A 117 14.12 -2.95 -6.40
N THR A 118 13.21 -2.03 -6.76
CA THR A 118 13.40 -1.17 -7.94
C THR A 118 14.49 -0.13 -7.76
N ALA A 119 14.85 0.22 -6.53
CA ALA A 119 15.99 1.10 -6.23
C ALA A 119 17.36 0.45 -6.54
N GLN A 120 17.42 -0.89 -6.68
CA GLN A 120 18.66 -1.58 -7.02
C GLN A 120 18.82 -1.67 -8.53
N GLN A 121 20.05 -1.45 -9.04
CA GLN A 121 20.36 -1.63 -10.47
C GLN A 121 20.69 -3.08 -10.81
N ASP A 122 21.35 -3.81 -9.90
CA ASP A 122 21.75 -5.20 -10.08
C ASP A 122 20.53 -6.14 -9.89
N PRO A 123 20.17 -7.00 -10.87
CA PRO A 123 19.04 -7.92 -10.76
C PRO A 123 19.09 -8.89 -9.58
N GLU A 124 20.29 -9.30 -9.16
CA GLU A 124 20.43 -10.16 -7.98
C GLU A 124 20.17 -9.39 -6.69
N LEU A 125 20.66 -8.14 -6.58
CA LEU A 125 20.34 -7.26 -5.46
C LEU A 125 18.85 -6.88 -5.44
N GLN A 126 18.18 -6.71 -6.59
CA GLN A 126 16.74 -6.49 -6.66
C GLN A 126 15.97 -7.62 -5.98
N ARG A 127 16.33 -8.89 -6.28
CA ARG A 127 15.70 -10.05 -5.64
C ARG A 127 15.97 -10.10 -4.15
N VAL A 128 17.20 -9.85 -3.73
CA VAL A 128 17.57 -9.82 -2.30
C VAL A 128 16.79 -8.73 -1.58
N ALA A 129 16.75 -7.52 -2.12
CA ALA A 129 16.00 -6.39 -1.55
C ALA A 129 14.51 -6.69 -1.42
N PHE A 130 13.89 -7.26 -2.47
CA PHE A 130 12.48 -7.66 -2.45
C PHE A 130 12.18 -8.62 -1.30
N TRP A 131 12.91 -9.74 -1.24
CA TRP A 131 12.63 -10.78 -0.27
C TRP A 131 12.90 -10.35 1.16
N ILE A 132 14.02 -9.69 1.42
CA ILE A 132 14.37 -9.26 2.78
C ILE A 132 13.40 -8.17 3.25
N THR A 133 13.07 -7.20 2.41
CA THR A 133 12.10 -6.16 2.77
C THR A 133 10.72 -6.75 2.99
N GLY A 134 10.22 -7.55 2.04
CA GLY A 134 8.91 -8.17 2.15
C GLY A 134 8.75 -9.03 3.40
N ILE A 135 9.74 -9.88 3.70
CA ILE A 135 9.74 -10.71 4.91
C ILE A 135 9.84 -9.85 6.17
N SER A 136 10.73 -8.86 6.20
CA SER A 136 10.90 -7.98 7.37
C SER A 136 9.61 -7.21 7.67
N VAL A 137 9.01 -6.58 6.66
CA VAL A 137 7.74 -5.86 6.83
C VAL A 137 6.64 -6.84 7.26
N TYR A 138 6.55 -8.01 6.64
CA TYR A 138 5.53 -9.02 7.01
C TYR A 138 5.64 -9.42 8.48
N VAL A 139 6.84 -9.73 8.95
CA VAL A 139 7.06 -10.15 10.35
C VAL A 139 6.73 -9.00 11.30
N PHE A 140 7.30 -7.82 11.09
CA PHE A 140 7.10 -6.69 12.00
C PHE A 140 5.67 -6.14 11.94
N TRP A 141 5.01 -6.16 10.77
CA TRP A 141 3.62 -5.78 10.64
C TRP A 141 2.69 -6.70 11.44
N ASN A 142 2.87 -8.01 11.35
CA ASN A 142 2.05 -8.96 12.10
C ASN A 142 2.32 -8.90 13.61
N LEU A 143 3.58 -8.73 14.03
CA LEU A 143 3.93 -8.53 15.44
C LEU A 143 3.33 -7.22 15.97
N GLY A 144 3.46 -6.12 15.24
CA GLY A 144 2.86 -4.85 15.60
C GLY A 144 1.34 -4.92 15.69
N THR A 145 0.68 -5.60 14.74
CA THR A 145 -0.77 -5.85 14.79
C THR A 145 -1.17 -6.60 16.06
N LEU A 146 -0.46 -7.67 16.38
CA LEU A 146 -0.75 -8.44 17.60
C LEU A 146 -0.59 -7.59 18.86
N VAL A 147 0.52 -6.88 18.99
CA VAL A 147 0.77 -5.97 20.12
C VAL A 147 -0.33 -4.92 20.20
N GLY A 148 -0.68 -4.28 19.07
CA GLY A 148 -1.72 -3.27 19.01
C GLY A 148 -3.11 -3.81 19.35
N ALA A 149 -3.46 -5.00 18.87
CA ALA A 149 -4.75 -5.64 19.17
C ALA A 149 -4.88 -6.04 20.65
N LEU A 150 -3.80 -6.52 21.25
CA LEU A 150 -3.78 -6.82 22.70
C LEU A 150 -3.87 -5.53 23.53
N ALA A 151 -3.11 -4.49 23.18
CA ALA A 151 -3.14 -3.21 23.85
C ALA A 151 -4.51 -2.52 23.73
N GLY A 152 -5.12 -2.56 22.52
CA GLY A 152 -6.44 -1.98 22.26
C GLY A 152 -7.57 -2.60 23.07
N ASN A 153 -7.43 -3.87 23.47
CA ASN A 153 -8.36 -4.52 24.41
C ASN A 153 -8.13 -4.11 25.88
N ALA A 154 -6.92 -3.66 26.21
CA ALA A 154 -6.56 -3.34 27.59
C ALA A 154 -6.75 -1.86 27.96
N ILE A 155 -6.76 -0.97 26.96
CA ILE A 155 -6.82 0.49 27.15
C ILE A 155 -7.91 1.10 26.26
N ASP A 156 -8.51 2.22 26.73
CA ASP A 156 -9.42 3.01 25.89
C ASP A 156 -8.61 3.83 24.86
N PRO A 157 -8.69 3.50 23.55
CA PRO A 157 -7.88 4.19 22.55
C PRO A 157 -8.13 5.70 22.48
N LYS A 158 -9.34 6.15 22.78
CA LYS A 158 -9.72 7.58 22.71
C LYS A 158 -9.03 8.41 23.79
N ARG A 159 -8.78 7.84 24.96
CA ARG A 159 -8.07 8.54 26.05
C ARG A 159 -6.63 8.89 25.71
N PHE A 160 -6.04 8.18 24.76
CA PHE A 160 -4.66 8.38 24.32
C PHE A 160 -4.56 9.05 22.94
N GLY A 161 -5.67 9.51 22.37
CA GLY A 161 -5.69 10.15 21.05
C GLY A 161 -5.31 9.20 19.90
N LEU A 162 -5.43 7.89 20.11
CA LEU A 162 -5.09 6.88 19.09
C LEU A 162 -6.09 6.87 17.93
N ASP A 163 -7.26 7.45 18.11
CA ASP A 163 -8.24 7.72 17.06
C ASP A 163 -7.72 8.73 16.02
N ALA A 164 -6.87 9.68 16.42
CA ALA A 164 -6.19 10.59 15.49
C ALA A 164 -4.96 9.96 14.80
N ALA A 165 -4.48 8.83 15.28
CA ALA A 165 -3.25 8.22 14.75
C ALA A 165 -3.42 7.67 13.33
N ILE A 166 -4.58 7.07 12.99
CA ILE A 166 -4.85 6.57 11.65
C ILE A 166 -4.89 7.70 10.61
N PRO A 167 -5.67 8.79 10.81
CA PRO A 167 -5.61 9.96 9.92
C PRO A 167 -4.20 10.54 9.78
N SER A 168 -3.46 10.65 10.90
CA SER A 168 -2.08 11.15 10.88
C SER A 168 -1.14 10.28 10.05
N ALA A 169 -1.30 8.96 10.12
CA ALA A 169 -0.54 8.02 9.31
C ALA A 169 -0.80 8.23 7.80
N PHE A 170 -2.06 8.43 7.40
CA PHE A 170 -2.39 8.74 6.00
C PHE A 170 -1.80 10.08 5.54
N VAL A 171 -1.80 11.10 6.39
CA VAL A 171 -1.14 12.39 6.07
C VAL A 171 0.35 12.18 5.87
N ALA A 172 1.02 11.39 6.73
CA ALA A 172 2.45 11.10 6.60
C ALA A 172 2.77 10.39 5.28
N VAL A 173 1.95 9.41 4.87
CA VAL A 173 2.09 8.72 3.57
C VAL A 173 1.85 9.66 2.38
N LEU A 174 0.91 10.61 2.52
CA LEU A 174 0.58 11.57 1.46
C LEU A 174 1.67 12.63 1.29
N TRP A 175 2.37 13.01 2.36
CA TRP A 175 3.30 14.14 2.42
C TRP A 175 4.33 14.19 1.28
N PRO A 176 5.06 13.10 0.95
CA PRO A 176 6.04 13.10 -0.15
C PRO A 176 5.41 13.43 -1.51
N HIS A 177 4.15 13.03 -1.73
CA HIS A 177 3.44 13.25 -3.00
C HIS A 177 3.02 14.72 -3.20
N LEU A 178 2.98 15.51 -2.13
CA LEU A 178 2.67 16.95 -2.18
C LEU A 178 3.81 17.82 -2.72
N SER A 179 4.99 17.26 -2.92
CA SER A 179 6.13 17.93 -3.54
C SER A 179 5.84 18.30 -5.01
N THR A 180 5.00 17.54 -5.70
CA THR A 180 4.68 17.74 -7.10
C THR A 180 3.40 18.57 -7.29
N ARG A 181 3.33 19.37 -8.38
CA ARG A 181 2.11 20.12 -8.71
C ARG A 181 0.90 19.22 -8.93
N ARG A 182 1.11 18.11 -9.66
CA ARG A 182 0.04 17.13 -9.92
C ARG A 182 -0.44 16.44 -8.65
N GLY A 183 0.47 16.07 -7.75
CA GLY A 183 0.11 15.49 -6.46
C GLY A 183 -0.74 16.43 -5.62
N ARG A 184 -0.39 17.73 -5.57
CA ARG A 184 -1.22 18.74 -4.87
C ARG A 184 -2.59 18.93 -5.52
N GLN A 185 -2.67 18.92 -6.85
CA GLN A 185 -3.93 19.02 -7.57
C GLN A 185 -4.82 17.80 -7.31
N ALA A 186 -4.25 16.58 -7.41
CA ALA A 186 -4.97 15.34 -7.11
C ALA A 186 -5.46 15.33 -5.66
N MET A 187 -4.63 15.75 -4.70
CA MET A 187 -5.04 15.89 -3.30
C MET A 187 -6.21 16.85 -3.14
N ALA A 188 -6.12 18.05 -3.74
CA ALA A 188 -7.17 19.08 -3.62
C ALA A 188 -8.50 18.59 -4.24
N VAL A 189 -8.43 17.96 -5.43
CA VAL A 189 -9.61 17.40 -6.09
C VAL A 189 -10.18 16.23 -5.29
N GLY A 190 -9.33 15.31 -4.81
CA GLY A 190 -9.77 14.19 -3.98
C GLY A 190 -10.42 14.63 -2.68
N ALA A 191 -9.82 15.61 -2.00
CA ALA A 191 -10.39 16.19 -0.78
C ALA A 191 -11.74 16.89 -1.07
N ALA A 192 -11.83 17.67 -2.15
CA ALA A 192 -13.07 18.32 -2.54
C ALA A 192 -14.17 17.31 -2.87
N LEU A 193 -13.87 16.27 -3.67
CA LEU A 193 -14.81 15.19 -3.98
C LEU A 193 -15.28 14.47 -2.71
N CYS A 194 -14.36 14.18 -1.79
CA CYS A 194 -14.70 13.56 -0.52
C CYS A 194 -15.66 14.44 0.29
N VAL A 195 -15.29 15.70 0.55
CA VAL A 195 -16.07 16.61 1.40
C VAL A 195 -17.44 16.91 0.79
N VAL A 196 -17.51 17.20 -0.51
CA VAL A 196 -18.76 17.50 -1.21
C VAL A 196 -19.71 16.29 -1.23
N SER A 197 -19.18 15.09 -1.32
CA SER A 197 -20.01 13.88 -1.39
C SER A 197 -20.57 13.41 -0.03
N ILE A 198 -19.96 13.82 1.10
CA ILE A 198 -20.37 13.38 2.45
C ILE A 198 -21.89 13.49 2.69
N PRO A 199 -22.58 14.60 2.38
CA PRO A 199 -24.02 14.73 2.68
C PRO A 199 -24.93 13.89 1.75
N PHE A 200 -24.41 13.36 0.64
CA PHE A 200 -25.22 12.74 -0.41
C PHE A 200 -25.12 11.23 -0.48
N VAL A 201 -24.08 10.64 0.13
CA VAL A 201 -23.79 9.21 -0.02
C VAL A 201 -23.45 8.56 1.32
N PRO A 202 -23.64 7.22 1.44
CA PRO A 202 -23.29 6.48 2.66
C PRO A 202 -21.81 6.58 3.05
N ILE A 203 -21.54 6.42 4.32
CA ILE A 203 -20.18 6.42 4.90
C ILE A 203 -19.29 5.41 4.15
N GLY A 204 -18.08 5.86 3.77
CA GLY A 204 -17.11 5.10 3.00
C GLY A 204 -17.20 5.32 1.48
N VAL A 205 -18.35 5.68 0.93
CA VAL A 205 -18.48 6.02 -0.51
C VAL A 205 -17.70 7.29 -0.87
N PRO A 206 -17.63 8.35 -0.03
CA PRO A 206 -16.78 9.50 -0.30
C PRO A 206 -15.32 9.16 -0.59
N VAL A 207 -14.76 8.13 0.09
CA VAL A 207 -13.39 7.66 -0.14
C VAL A 207 -13.27 7.02 -1.54
N LEU A 208 -14.29 6.28 -1.98
CA LEU A 208 -14.32 5.72 -3.35
C LEU A 208 -14.37 6.83 -4.41
N LEU A 209 -15.24 7.83 -4.20
CA LEU A 209 -15.34 8.96 -5.13
C LEU A 209 -14.07 9.79 -5.18
N SER A 210 -13.38 9.97 -4.04
CA SER A 210 -12.12 10.70 -4.00
C SER A 210 -11.01 10.03 -4.83
N SER A 211 -11.08 8.72 -5.05
CA SER A 211 -10.10 7.99 -5.89
C SER A 211 -10.12 8.41 -7.36
N LEU A 212 -11.23 9.01 -7.84
CA LEU A 212 -11.31 9.59 -9.18
C LEU A 212 -10.32 10.73 -9.40
N ALA A 213 -9.82 11.34 -8.33
CA ALA A 213 -8.76 12.34 -8.41
C ALA A 213 -7.46 11.82 -9.05
N ILE A 214 -7.28 10.49 -9.15
CA ILE A 214 -6.16 9.89 -9.88
C ILE A 214 -6.12 10.34 -11.34
N LEU A 215 -7.27 10.61 -11.96
CA LEU A 215 -7.36 11.06 -13.34
C LEU A 215 -6.66 12.40 -13.56
N VAL A 216 -6.58 13.25 -12.53
CA VAL A 216 -5.86 14.52 -12.56
C VAL A 216 -4.35 14.33 -12.46
N ALA A 217 -3.92 13.24 -11.82
CA ALA A 217 -2.50 12.92 -11.63
C ALA A 217 -1.89 12.21 -12.85
N LEU A 218 -2.72 11.62 -13.72
CA LEU A 218 -2.23 10.93 -14.91
C LEU A 218 -1.49 11.91 -15.84
N PRO A 219 -0.34 11.49 -16.41
CA PRO A 219 0.30 12.29 -17.44
C PRO A 219 -0.64 12.40 -18.65
N ALA A 220 -0.76 13.60 -19.23
CA ALA A 220 -1.42 13.75 -20.52
C ALA A 220 -0.65 12.89 -21.55
N PRO A 221 -1.35 12.16 -22.43
CA PRO A 221 -0.70 11.47 -23.53
C PRO A 221 0.18 12.47 -24.28
N ARG A 222 1.41 12.11 -24.56
CA ARG A 222 2.28 12.94 -25.41
C ARG A 222 1.76 12.87 -26.82
N ALA A 223 1.67 14.02 -27.49
CA ALA A 223 1.19 14.10 -28.88
C ALA A 223 2.06 13.27 -29.86
N ASP A 224 3.29 13.04 -29.49
CA ASP A 224 4.27 12.22 -30.22
C ASP A 224 3.97 10.72 -30.17
N GLU A 225 3.28 10.22 -29.11
CA GLU A 225 2.89 8.81 -29.02
C GLU A 225 1.63 8.48 -29.85
N LEU A 226 0.89 9.49 -30.30
CA LEU A 226 -0.33 9.32 -31.11
C LEU A 226 -0.06 9.42 -32.62
N GLY A 227 1.17 9.78 -33.03
CA GLY A 227 1.54 10.01 -34.43
C GLY A 227 2.36 8.90 -35.11
N GLU A 228 2.78 7.88 -34.37
CA GLU A 228 3.73 6.88 -34.89
C GLU A 228 3.08 5.64 -35.53
N ASP A 229 1.76 5.44 -35.35
CA ASP A 229 1.05 4.28 -35.92
C ASP A 229 0.59 4.47 -37.39
N ASP A 230 0.67 5.67 -37.95
CA ASP A 230 0.19 5.93 -39.33
C ASP A 230 1.23 5.68 -40.46
N HIS A 231 2.46 5.33 -40.11
CA HIS A 231 3.51 5.13 -41.13
C HIS A 231 3.91 3.67 -41.42
N VAL A 232 3.21 2.68 -40.83
CA VAL A 232 3.55 1.25 -41.03
C VAL A 232 2.66 0.55 -42.06
N VAL A 233 1.74 1.26 -42.71
CA VAL A 233 0.90 0.67 -43.80
C VAL A 233 1.23 1.28 -45.13
N GLY A 234 2.36 0.94 -45.67
CA GLY A 234 2.67 1.35 -47.04
C GLY A 234 4.07 1.04 -47.50
N GLU A 235 4.42 -0.23 -47.67
CA GLU A 235 5.38 -0.69 -48.70
C GLU A 235 5.40 -2.22 -48.72
N LEU A 236 4.49 -2.83 -49.49
CA LEU A 236 4.70 -4.18 -50.02
C LEU A 236 5.50 -4.03 -51.32
N PRO A 237 6.68 -4.62 -51.45
CA PRO A 237 7.41 -4.65 -52.71
C PRO A 237 6.71 -5.56 -53.70
N ALA A 238 6.65 -5.07 -54.96
CA ALA A 238 6.13 -5.76 -56.13
C ALA A 238 7.02 -6.95 -56.56
#